data_c0841f698acf2a0a2eccdf11dde89e0f
#
_entry.id   c0841f698acf2a0a2eccdf11dde89e0f
#
_cell.length_a   1.000
_cell.length_b   1.000
_cell.length_c   1.000
_cell.angle_alpha   90.00
_cell.angle_beta   90.00
_cell.angle_gamma   90.00
#
_symmetry.space_group_name_H-M   'P 1'
#
loop_
_entity.id
_entity.type
_entity.pdbx_description
1 polymer ?
#
loop_
_entity_poly.entity_id
_entity_poly.type
_entity_poly.pdbx_seq_one_letter_code
_entity_poly.pdbx_strand_id
1 'polypeptide(L)'
;MIYTSIALFALTAALGLGILIKWLTKKDAPRSVIYSHGIFAVIALLLLVIYAVQNPDNFPKVSIVLFVLAAIGGLYMFALDLKKKASPLNITFIHALIALGGFVTLLLFVFA
;
A
#
# COMPACT_ATOMS: atom_id res chain seq x y z
N MET A 1 8.00 -15.13 -6.72
CA MET A 1 8.11 -14.01 -5.75
C MET A 1 7.34 -12.78 -6.18
N ILE A 2 7.53 -12.30 -7.41
CA ILE A 2 6.83 -11.10 -7.85
C ILE A 2 5.31 -11.31 -7.98
N TYR A 3 4.87 -12.47 -8.40
CA TYR A 3 3.42 -12.78 -8.46
C TYR A 3 2.79 -12.83 -7.06
N THR A 4 3.51 -13.37 -6.08
CA THR A 4 3.06 -13.34 -4.69
C THR A 4 2.95 -11.90 -4.17
N SER A 5 3.93 -11.07 -4.51
CA SER A 5 3.89 -9.64 -4.17
C SER A 5 2.65 -8.97 -4.80
N ILE A 6 2.36 -9.22 -6.07
CA ILE A 6 1.18 -8.68 -6.75
C ILE A 6 -0.10 -9.12 -6.04
N ALA A 7 -0.21 -10.40 -5.71
CA ALA A 7 -1.39 -10.91 -5.02
C ALA A 7 -1.60 -10.25 -3.65
N LEU A 8 -0.51 -10.06 -2.90
CA LEU A 8 -0.57 -9.39 -1.61
C LEU A 8 -0.89 -7.91 -1.74
N PHE A 9 -0.36 -7.22 -2.76
CA PHE A 9 -0.73 -5.82 -3.01
C PHE A 9 -2.21 -5.69 -3.43
N ALA A 10 -2.72 -6.63 -4.21
CA ALA A 10 -4.14 -6.64 -4.58
C ALA A 10 -5.02 -6.80 -3.34
N LEU A 11 -4.67 -7.70 -2.44
CA LEU A 11 -5.37 -7.89 -1.17
C LEU A 11 -5.25 -6.64 -0.29
N THR A 12 -4.06 -6.07 -0.21
CA THR A 12 -3.82 -4.82 0.52
C THR A 12 -4.69 -3.68 -0.03
N ALA A 13 -4.80 -3.57 -1.36
CA ALA A 13 -5.64 -2.56 -2.00
C ALA A 13 -7.11 -2.75 -1.66
N ALA A 14 -7.59 -3.99 -1.64
CA ALA A 14 -8.98 -4.29 -1.27
C ALA A 14 -9.25 -3.89 0.18
N LEU A 15 -8.35 -4.22 1.10
CA LEU A 15 -8.46 -3.82 2.51
C LEU A 15 -8.38 -2.30 2.67
N GLY A 16 -7.48 -1.66 1.94
CA GLY A 16 -7.35 -0.20 1.96
C GLY A 16 -8.59 0.51 1.43
N LEU A 17 -9.22 -0.02 0.40
CA LEU A 17 -10.48 0.51 -0.10
C LEU A 17 -11.57 0.42 0.96
N GLY A 18 -11.63 -0.70 1.70
CA GLY A 18 -12.57 -0.86 2.81
C GLY A 18 -12.36 0.18 3.89
N ILE A 19 -11.11 0.45 4.27
CA ILE A 19 -10.75 1.50 5.24
C ILE A 19 -11.20 2.87 4.72
N LEU A 20 -10.88 3.18 3.47
CA LEU A 20 -11.24 4.46 2.86
C LEU A 20 -12.75 4.69 2.86
N ILE A 21 -13.53 3.67 2.49
CA ILE A 21 -14.99 3.77 2.48
C ILE A 21 -15.51 4.05 3.90
N LYS A 22 -14.99 3.37 4.92
CA LYS A 22 -15.37 3.62 6.31
C LYS A 22 -15.10 5.06 6.71
N TRP A 23 -13.92 5.57 6.40
CA TRP A 23 -13.54 6.94 6.76
C TRP A 23 -14.37 7.99 6.00
N LEU A 24 -14.65 7.75 4.71
CA LEU A 24 -15.49 8.66 3.91
C LEU A 24 -16.94 8.71 4.44
N THR A 25 -17.41 7.61 5.01
CA THR A 25 -18.75 7.55 5.63
C THR A 25 -18.73 7.88 7.13
N LYS A 26 -17.61 8.42 7.61
CA LYS A 26 -17.41 8.83 9.00
C LYS A 26 -17.61 7.68 10.00
N LYS A 27 -17.17 6.49 9.61
CA LYS A 27 -17.19 5.29 10.45
C LYS A 27 -15.77 4.86 10.75
N ASP A 28 -15.60 4.18 11.88
CA ASP A 28 -14.31 3.60 12.23
C ASP A 28 -14.10 2.31 11.47
N ALA A 29 -12.89 2.14 10.92
CA ALA A 29 -12.50 0.87 10.32
C ALA A 29 -12.13 -0.12 11.44
N PRO A 30 -12.50 -1.42 11.29
CA PRO A 30 -12.10 -2.44 12.27
C PRO A 30 -10.57 -2.50 12.40
N ARG A 31 -10.09 -2.68 13.62
CA ARG A 31 -8.65 -2.79 13.90
C ARG A 31 -7.99 -3.93 13.11
N SER A 32 -8.68 -5.07 13.01
CA SER A 32 -8.19 -6.20 12.25
C SER A 32 -7.92 -5.84 10.78
N VAL A 33 -8.77 -5.02 10.18
CA VAL A 33 -8.61 -4.57 8.79
C VAL A 33 -7.42 -3.64 8.66
N ILE A 34 -7.28 -2.68 9.58
CA ILE A 34 -6.16 -1.72 9.55
C ILE A 34 -4.82 -2.45 9.68
N TYR A 35 -4.71 -3.36 10.66
CA TYR A 35 -3.48 -4.12 10.87
C TYR A 35 -3.19 -5.05 9.70
N SER A 36 -4.20 -5.74 9.17
CA SER A 36 -4.03 -6.63 8.02
C SER A 36 -3.57 -5.87 6.80
N HIS A 37 -4.15 -4.70 6.53
CA HIS A 37 -3.73 -3.83 5.43
C HIS A 37 -2.25 -3.49 5.55
N GLY A 38 -1.80 -3.03 6.72
CA GLY A 38 -0.41 -2.67 6.94
C GLY A 38 0.55 -3.85 6.85
N ILE A 39 0.21 -4.97 7.47
CA ILE A 39 1.06 -6.17 7.48
C ILE A 39 1.23 -6.72 6.06
N PHE A 40 0.13 -6.86 5.31
CA PHE A 40 0.22 -7.37 3.94
C PHE A 40 0.98 -6.40 3.03
N ALA A 41 0.83 -5.09 3.23
CA ALA A 41 1.60 -4.09 2.49
C ALA A 41 3.10 -4.23 2.74
N VAL A 42 3.51 -4.39 4.00
CA VAL A 42 4.92 -4.56 4.37
C VAL A 42 5.49 -5.84 3.76
N ILE A 43 4.77 -6.96 3.88
CA ILE A 43 5.23 -8.23 3.32
C ILE A 43 5.34 -8.13 1.80
N ALA A 44 4.34 -7.54 1.14
CA ALA A 44 4.35 -7.37 -0.31
C ALA A 44 5.54 -6.52 -0.77
N LEU A 45 5.81 -5.42 -0.07
CA LEU A 45 6.91 -4.53 -0.41
C LEU A 45 8.27 -5.19 -0.15
N LEU A 46 8.41 -5.94 0.95
CA LEU A 46 9.64 -6.70 1.22
C LEU A 46 9.91 -7.73 0.12
N LEU A 47 8.90 -8.46 -0.32
CA LEU A 47 9.06 -9.41 -1.41
C LEU A 47 9.48 -8.72 -2.70
N LEU A 48 8.92 -7.54 -2.97
CA LEU A 48 9.26 -6.78 -4.17
C LEU A 48 10.71 -6.26 -4.11
N VAL A 49 11.15 -5.81 -2.94
CA VAL A 49 12.54 -5.37 -2.73
C VAL A 49 13.51 -6.55 -2.88
N ILE A 50 13.17 -7.72 -2.33
CA ILE A 50 13.98 -8.93 -2.51
C ILE A 50 14.08 -9.30 -3.99
N TYR A 51 12.97 -9.23 -4.72
CA TYR A 51 12.97 -9.43 -6.15
C TYR A 51 13.94 -8.47 -6.86
N ALA A 52 13.91 -7.19 -6.49
CA ALA A 52 14.79 -6.17 -7.06
C ALA A 52 16.27 -6.48 -6.80
N VAL A 53 16.60 -6.94 -5.60
CA VAL A 53 17.98 -7.31 -5.24
C VAL A 53 18.45 -8.51 -6.07
N GLN A 54 17.56 -9.47 -6.31
CA GLN A 54 17.87 -10.66 -7.12
C GLN A 54 17.88 -10.37 -8.61
N ASN A 55 17.28 -9.29 -9.07
CA ASN A 55 17.18 -8.92 -10.47
C ASN A 55 17.58 -7.45 -10.67
N PRO A 56 18.85 -7.10 -10.38
CA PRO A 56 19.27 -5.68 -10.35
C PRO A 56 19.21 -4.99 -11.72
N ASP A 57 19.25 -5.78 -12.81
CA ASP A 57 19.22 -5.23 -14.16
C ASP A 57 17.80 -5.05 -14.70
N ASN A 58 16.79 -5.62 -14.04
CA ASN A 58 15.41 -5.55 -14.51
C ASN A 58 14.44 -5.73 -13.35
N PHE A 59 14.05 -4.61 -12.74
CA PHE A 59 13.09 -4.59 -11.64
C PHE A 59 12.20 -3.36 -11.74
N PRO A 60 11.01 -3.37 -11.09
CA PRO A 60 10.04 -2.27 -11.20
C PRO A 60 10.43 -1.08 -10.30
N LYS A 61 11.36 -0.26 -10.76
CA LYS A 61 11.91 0.88 -9.98
C LYS A 61 10.83 1.88 -9.59
N VAL A 62 9.99 2.26 -10.55
CA VAL A 62 8.95 3.28 -10.31
C VAL A 62 7.95 2.76 -9.28
N SER A 63 7.55 1.49 -9.41
CA SER A 63 6.63 0.87 -8.47
C SER A 63 7.17 0.87 -7.04
N ILE A 64 8.44 0.52 -6.88
CA ILE A 64 9.08 0.48 -5.55
C ILE A 64 9.12 1.88 -4.94
N VAL A 65 9.51 2.90 -5.71
CA VAL A 65 9.53 4.28 -5.23
C VAL A 65 8.13 4.71 -4.77
N LEU A 66 7.12 4.45 -5.60
CA LEU A 66 5.75 4.83 -5.27
C LEU A 66 5.23 4.09 -4.03
N PHE A 67 5.52 2.79 -3.89
CA PHE A 67 5.10 2.04 -2.72
C PHE A 67 5.82 2.48 -1.45
N VAL A 68 7.10 2.85 -1.54
CA VAL A 68 7.83 3.41 -0.38
C VAL A 68 7.20 4.73 0.06
N LEU A 69 6.86 5.61 -0.89
CA LEU A 69 6.17 6.86 -0.58
C LEU A 69 4.79 6.60 0.04
N ALA A 70 4.05 5.64 -0.51
CA ALA A 70 2.75 5.25 0.04
C ALA A 70 2.90 4.69 1.46
N ALA A 71 3.94 3.89 1.72
CA ALA A 71 4.21 3.34 3.04
C ALA A 71 4.50 4.43 4.07
N ILE A 72 5.26 5.45 3.69
CA ILE A 72 5.53 6.59 4.57
C ILE A 72 4.23 7.30 4.94
N GLY A 73 3.38 7.58 3.95
CA GLY A 73 2.07 8.18 4.20
C GLY A 73 1.17 7.30 5.06
N GLY A 74 1.19 5.99 4.79
CA GLY A 74 0.43 5.03 5.58
C GLY A 74 0.88 4.95 7.03
N LEU A 75 2.18 4.97 7.28
CA LEU A 75 2.72 4.98 8.65
C LEU A 75 2.34 6.26 9.38
N TYR A 76 2.35 7.41 8.70
CA TYR A 76 1.89 8.66 9.30
C TYR A 76 0.42 8.58 9.71
N MET A 77 -0.45 8.08 8.83
CA MET A 77 -1.87 7.91 9.15
C MET A 77 -2.09 6.90 10.26
N PHE A 78 -1.31 5.82 10.28
CA PHE A 78 -1.37 4.82 11.34
C PHE A 78 -0.99 5.41 12.69
N ALA A 79 0.04 6.26 12.73
CA ALA A 79 0.44 6.96 13.96
C ALA A 79 -0.67 7.88 14.47
N LEU A 80 -1.37 8.60 13.56
CA LEU A 80 -2.52 9.41 13.94
C LEU A 80 -3.65 8.54 14.50
N ASP A 81 -3.91 7.40 13.87
CA ASP A 81 -4.94 6.47 14.30
C ASP A 81 -4.66 5.91 15.70
N LEU A 82 -3.40 5.57 16.00
CA LEU A 82 -3.01 5.14 17.35
C LEU A 82 -3.25 6.22 18.41
N LYS A 83 -3.13 7.48 18.02
CA LYS A 83 -3.41 8.63 18.90
C LYS A 83 -4.88 9.02 18.91
N LYS A 84 -5.74 8.23 18.27
CA LYS A 84 -7.18 8.49 18.12
C LYS A 84 -7.45 9.82 17.44
N LYS A 85 -6.59 10.24 16.54
CA LYS A 85 -6.77 11.43 15.70
C LYS A 85 -7.24 11.02 14.32
N ALA A 86 -8.14 11.83 13.73
CA ALA A 86 -8.60 11.59 12.38
C ALA A 86 -7.47 11.85 11.37
N SER A 87 -7.35 11.01 10.36
CA SER A 87 -6.45 11.25 9.25
C SER A 87 -7.01 12.35 8.34
N PRO A 88 -6.17 13.32 7.92
CA PRO A 88 -6.61 14.29 6.92
C PRO A 88 -7.01 13.60 5.63
N LEU A 89 -8.17 13.95 5.06
CA LEU A 89 -8.67 13.32 3.84
C LEU A 89 -7.72 13.54 2.65
N ASN A 90 -7.09 14.72 2.56
CA ASN A 90 -6.13 14.97 1.49
C ASN A 90 -4.95 13.99 1.53
N ILE A 91 -4.41 13.70 2.71
CA ILE A 91 -3.31 12.74 2.86
C ILE A 91 -3.80 11.33 2.54
N THR A 92 -5.02 10.99 2.97
CA THR A 92 -5.62 9.69 2.67
C THR A 92 -5.75 9.47 1.16
N PHE A 93 -6.26 10.45 0.42
CA PHE A 93 -6.39 10.37 -1.03
C PHE A 93 -5.03 10.33 -1.73
N ILE A 94 -4.06 11.15 -1.29
CA ILE A 94 -2.71 11.14 -1.85
C ILE A 94 -2.08 9.75 -1.66
N HIS A 95 -2.17 9.19 -0.45
CA HIS A 95 -1.69 7.84 -0.17
C HIS A 95 -2.33 6.81 -1.11
N ALA A 96 -3.65 6.85 -1.26
CA ALA A 96 -4.38 5.92 -2.11
C ALA A 96 -3.96 6.04 -3.58
N LEU A 97 -3.81 7.27 -4.09
CA LEU A 97 -3.41 7.51 -5.48
C LEU A 97 -1.98 7.06 -5.74
N ILE A 98 -1.05 7.33 -4.83
CA ILE A 98 0.35 6.89 -4.96
C ILE A 98 0.41 5.36 -4.93
N ALA A 99 -0.32 4.72 -4.02
CA ALA A 99 -0.37 3.26 -3.94
C ALA A 99 -0.97 2.65 -5.21
N LEU A 100 -2.04 3.25 -5.74
CA LEU A 100 -2.65 2.80 -6.99
C LEU A 100 -1.66 2.94 -8.15
N GLY A 101 -0.95 4.07 -8.24
CA GLY A 101 0.10 4.27 -9.23
C GLY A 101 1.20 3.22 -9.13
N GLY A 102 1.61 2.89 -7.91
CA GLY A 102 2.59 1.82 -7.67
C GLY A 102 2.08 0.47 -8.17
N PHE A 103 0.83 0.16 -7.92
CA PHE A 103 0.24 -1.11 -8.35
C PHE A 103 0.09 -1.18 -9.88
N VAL A 104 -0.40 -0.12 -10.52
CA VAL A 104 -0.56 -0.07 -11.97
C VAL A 104 0.82 -0.21 -12.65
N THR A 105 1.83 0.51 -12.19
CA THR A 105 3.17 0.41 -12.77
C THR A 105 3.78 -0.98 -12.56
N LEU A 106 3.47 -1.64 -11.43
CA LEU A 106 3.91 -3.01 -11.18
C LEU A 106 3.27 -3.99 -12.17
N LEU A 107 1.96 -3.84 -12.41
CA LEU A 107 1.25 -4.68 -13.39
C LEU A 107 1.80 -4.45 -14.81
N LEU A 108 2.08 -3.21 -15.16
CA LEU A 108 2.70 -2.89 -16.46
C LEU A 108 4.08 -3.50 -16.59
N PHE A 109 4.88 -3.49 -15.53
CA PHE A 109 6.19 -4.12 -15.52
C PHE A 109 6.11 -5.62 -15.81
N VAL A 110 5.15 -6.30 -15.23
CA VAL A 110 5.03 -7.76 -15.31
C VAL A 110 4.32 -8.21 -16.58
N PHE A 111 3.26 -7.51 -16.99
CA PHE A 111 2.32 -7.99 -18.03
C PHE A 111 2.36 -7.19 -19.33
N ALA A 112 3.04 -6.06 -19.37
CA ALA A 112 3.09 -5.23 -20.58
C ALA A 112 4.53 -5.19 -21.22
#